data_3985dfe050df88ef5d224e5db732c1e2
#
_entry.id   3985dfe050df88ef5d224e5db732c1e2
#
_cell.length_a   1.000
_cell.length_b   1.000
_cell.length_c   1.000
_cell.angle_alpha   90.00
_cell.angle_beta   90.00
_cell.angle_gamma   90.00
#
_symmetry.space_group_name_H-M   'P 1'
#
loop_
_entity.id
_entity.type
_entity.pdbx_description
1 polymer ?
#
loop_
_entity_poly.entity_id
_entity_poly.type
_entity_poly.pdbx_seq_one_letter_code
_entity_poly.pdbx_strand_id
1 'polypeptide(L)'
;SEYNIDTSQYMDGNRIDKEAVLKLYNQARRVKFEAEKLEKQNKLLAEYSEKYLKDEPFWEFQTLQTFISDKNPFEEAFKYLRDFSEVEEGGDCVLVGVISNVQKKKTKTGQQFAFVNLYSGSGIIELTIWPTTLSQHQDLIAKGQQVAVIGRKEDESHVVVNKVKSYKQWLHDRELTL
;
A
#
# COMPACT_ATOMS: atom_id res chain seq x y z
N SER A 1 -20.08 40.59 16.49
CA SER A 1 -20.79 39.33 16.23
C SER A 1 -19.81 38.33 15.60
N GLU A 2 -20.01 37.06 15.86
CA GLU A 2 -19.14 35.93 15.36
C GLU A 2 -19.03 35.89 13.82
N TYR A 3 -19.96 36.55 13.11
CA TYR A 3 -20.02 36.54 11.64
C TYR A 3 -19.75 37.90 11.01
N ASN A 4 -19.37 38.92 11.78
CA ASN A 4 -18.99 40.26 11.34
C ASN A 4 -19.95 40.88 10.27
N ILE A 5 -21.28 40.72 10.49
CA ILE A 5 -22.31 41.17 9.57
C ILE A 5 -22.57 42.65 9.81
N ASP A 6 -22.40 43.47 8.76
CA ASP A 6 -22.82 44.88 8.78
C ASP A 6 -24.34 44.96 8.56
N THR A 7 -25.06 45.38 9.60
CA THR A 7 -26.52 45.53 9.58
C THR A 7 -27.00 46.94 9.34
N SER A 8 -26.06 47.91 9.17
CA SER A 8 -26.39 49.35 9.03
C SER A 8 -27.29 49.65 7.86
N GLN A 9 -27.10 48.97 6.73
CA GLN A 9 -27.93 49.16 5.52
C GLN A 9 -29.32 48.53 5.58
N TYR A 10 -29.66 47.80 6.64
CA TYR A 10 -30.97 47.17 6.87
C TYR A 10 -31.75 47.85 8.00
N MET A 11 -31.38 49.07 8.34
CA MET A 11 -32.06 49.91 9.31
C MET A 11 -32.93 50.97 8.59
N ASP A 12 -34.20 50.98 8.87
CA ASP A 12 -35.12 52.05 8.48
C ASP A 12 -35.47 52.86 9.73
N GLY A 13 -34.79 53.98 9.90
CA GLY A 13 -34.85 54.77 11.14
C GLY A 13 -34.37 53.92 12.34
N ASN A 14 -35.27 53.70 13.30
CA ASN A 14 -35.00 52.90 14.52
C ASN A 14 -35.47 51.43 14.40
N ARG A 15 -35.92 50.99 13.23
CA ARG A 15 -36.40 49.61 13.00
C ARG A 15 -35.42 48.85 12.15
N ILE A 16 -35.11 47.62 12.59
CA ILE A 16 -34.25 46.67 11.87
C ILE A 16 -35.16 45.74 11.04
N ASP A 17 -34.87 45.60 9.76
CA ASP A 17 -35.48 44.54 8.96
C ASP A 17 -34.92 43.18 9.41
N LYS A 18 -35.65 42.54 10.32
CA LYS A 18 -35.26 41.26 10.92
C LYS A 18 -35.16 40.13 9.90
N GLU A 19 -35.97 40.15 8.86
CA GLU A 19 -36.00 39.11 7.85
C GLU A 19 -34.75 39.18 6.95
N ALA A 20 -34.40 40.41 6.52
CA ALA A 20 -33.19 40.63 5.73
C ALA A 20 -31.92 40.29 6.52
N VAL A 21 -31.84 40.69 7.79
CA VAL A 21 -30.72 40.36 8.67
C VAL A 21 -30.61 38.86 8.92
N LEU A 22 -31.74 38.16 9.07
CA LEU A 22 -31.74 36.68 9.24
C LEU A 22 -31.27 35.98 7.98
N LYS A 23 -31.63 36.45 6.78
CA LYS A 23 -31.13 35.91 5.50
C LYS A 23 -29.62 36.05 5.40
N LEU A 24 -29.08 37.23 5.72
CA LEU A 24 -27.63 37.48 5.74
C LEU A 24 -26.90 36.59 6.72
N TYR A 25 -27.43 36.44 7.93
CA TYR A 25 -26.87 35.57 8.94
C TYR A 25 -26.78 34.10 8.45
N ASN A 26 -27.87 33.60 7.89
CA ASN A 26 -27.93 32.25 7.36
C ASN A 26 -26.96 32.05 6.18
N GLN A 27 -26.83 33.05 5.31
CA GLN A 27 -25.85 33.03 4.21
C GLN A 27 -24.41 33.02 4.73
N ALA A 28 -24.07 33.91 5.67
CA ALA A 28 -22.73 33.96 6.27
C ALA A 28 -22.38 32.65 7.00
N ARG A 29 -23.34 32.09 7.73
CA ARG A 29 -23.19 30.79 8.40
C ARG A 29 -22.93 29.66 7.41
N ARG A 30 -23.66 29.64 6.28
CA ARG A 30 -23.48 28.64 5.23
C ARG A 30 -22.11 28.74 4.58
N VAL A 31 -21.64 29.93 4.24
CA VAL A 31 -20.31 30.17 3.66
C VAL A 31 -19.21 29.71 4.62
N LYS A 32 -19.32 30.04 5.92
CA LYS A 32 -18.36 29.58 6.92
C LYS A 32 -18.34 28.05 7.03
N PHE A 33 -19.49 27.41 7.05
CA PHE A 33 -19.60 25.95 7.12
C PHE A 33 -19.01 25.25 5.88
N GLU A 34 -19.27 25.81 4.69
CA GLU A 34 -18.71 25.27 3.43
C GLU A 34 -17.18 25.44 3.40
N ALA A 35 -16.65 26.57 3.89
CA ALA A 35 -15.20 26.78 4.00
C ALA A 35 -14.53 25.80 4.98
N GLU A 36 -15.11 25.61 6.17
CA GLU A 36 -14.61 24.64 7.14
C GLU A 36 -14.67 23.19 6.62
N LYS A 37 -15.71 22.85 5.86
CA LYS A 37 -15.85 21.54 5.22
C LYS A 37 -14.76 21.34 4.17
N LEU A 38 -14.52 22.35 3.33
CA LEU A 38 -13.49 22.30 2.30
C LEU A 38 -12.08 22.18 2.90
N GLU A 39 -11.81 22.94 3.97
CA GLU A 39 -10.53 22.85 4.68
C GLU A 39 -10.28 21.43 5.25
N LYS A 40 -11.30 20.83 5.87
CA LYS A 40 -11.23 19.45 6.35
C LYS A 40 -10.99 18.45 5.21
N GLN A 41 -11.67 18.63 4.08
CA GLN A 41 -11.46 17.78 2.91
C GLN A 41 -10.04 17.92 2.35
N ASN A 42 -9.53 19.14 2.23
CA ASN A 42 -8.16 19.39 1.75
C ASN A 42 -7.12 18.81 2.68
N LYS A 43 -7.33 18.89 4.00
CA LYS A 43 -6.45 18.26 4.98
C LYS A 43 -6.42 16.74 4.83
N LEU A 44 -7.60 16.12 4.71
CA LEU A 44 -7.71 14.68 4.47
C LEU A 44 -7.05 14.25 3.16
N LEU A 45 -7.24 15.03 2.07
CA LEU A 45 -6.59 14.80 0.79
C LEU A 45 -5.07 14.92 0.88
N ALA A 46 -4.56 15.89 1.62
CA ALA A 46 -3.12 16.06 1.82
C ALA A 46 -2.53 14.88 2.62
N GLU A 47 -3.19 14.47 3.71
CA GLU A 47 -2.80 13.29 4.49
C GLU A 47 -2.86 12.01 3.66
N TYR A 48 -3.89 11.87 2.82
CA TYR A 48 -4.04 10.75 1.89
C TYR A 48 -2.92 10.72 0.84
N SER A 49 -2.63 11.89 0.22
CA SER A 49 -1.55 12.02 -0.77
C SER A 49 -0.19 11.66 -0.19
N GLU A 50 0.10 12.15 1.02
CA GLU A 50 1.37 11.88 1.67
C GLU A 50 1.54 10.39 2.00
N LYS A 51 0.45 9.75 2.45
CA LYS A 51 0.47 8.38 2.94
C LYS A 51 0.36 7.32 1.83
N TYR A 52 -0.42 7.58 0.79
CA TYR A 52 -0.86 6.56 -0.17
C TYR A 52 -0.38 6.78 -1.61
N LEU A 53 -0.28 8.01 -2.11
CA LEU A 53 0.08 8.24 -3.52
C LEU A 53 1.53 7.91 -3.86
N LYS A 54 2.43 7.88 -2.89
CA LYS A 54 3.82 7.45 -3.12
C LYS A 54 3.94 5.94 -3.34
N ASP A 55 2.96 5.18 -2.81
CA ASP A 55 2.91 3.72 -2.87
C ASP A 55 1.58 3.23 -3.49
N GLU A 56 1.03 3.99 -4.45
CA GLU A 56 -0.26 3.71 -5.10
C GLU A 56 -0.41 2.25 -5.59
N PRO A 57 0.58 1.63 -6.28
CA PRO A 57 0.46 0.25 -6.72
C PRO A 57 0.34 -0.74 -5.57
N PHE A 58 0.96 -0.48 -4.43
CA PHE A 58 0.85 -1.35 -3.25
C PHE A 58 -0.47 -1.18 -2.52
N TRP A 59 -1.03 0.04 -2.54
CA TRP A 59 -2.36 0.29 -2.01
C TRP A 59 -3.44 -0.39 -2.85
N GLU A 60 -3.32 -0.35 -4.18
CA GLU A 60 -4.17 -1.12 -5.09
C GLU A 60 -4.12 -2.61 -4.74
N PHE A 61 -2.92 -3.16 -4.60
CA PHE A 61 -2.75 -4.55 -4.23
C PHE A 61 -3.33 -4.88 -2.84
N GLN A 62 -3.15 -4.02 -1.84
CA GLN A 62 -3.74 -4.24 -0.51
C GLN A 62 -5.27 -4.27 -0.54
N THR A 63 -5.88 -3.45 -1.39
CA THR A 63 -7.34 -3.31 -1.47
C THR A 63 -7.96 -4.34 -2.41
N LEU A 64 -7.38 -4.53 -3.58
CA LEU A 64 -7.96 -5.28 -4.69
C LEU A 64 -7.30 -6.65 -4.91
N GLN A 65 -6.19 -6.93 -4.22
CA GLN A 65 -5.35 -8.13 -4.38
C GLN A 65 -4.80 -8.30 -5.81
N THR A 66 -4.77 -7.20 -6.57
CA THR A 66 -4.18 -7.11 -7.92
C THR A 66 -3.68 -5.70 -8.19
N PHE A 67 -2.80 -5.51 -9.17
CA PHE A 67 -2.43 -4.20 -9.69
C PHE A 67 -3.34 -3.89 -10.88
N ILE A 68 -4.03 -2.74 -10.85
CA ILE A 68 -4.90 -2.25 -11.94
C ILE A 68 -4.17 -1.20 -12.75
N SER A 69 -3.31 -0.38 -12.10
CA SER A 69 -2.50 0.58 -12.81
C SER A 69 -1.49 -0.13 -13.71
N ASP A 70 -1.23 0.40 -14.89
CA ASP A 70 -0.23 -0.13 -15.85
C ASP A 70 1.22 -0.09 -15.30
N LYS A 71 1.41 0.39 -14.08
CA LYS A 71 2.71 0.47 -13.41
C LYS A 71 2.93 -0.76 -12.53
N ASN A 72 3.65 -1.73 -13.05
CA ASN A 72 4.15 -2.81 -12.20
C ASN A 72 5.28 -2.27 -11.29
N PRO A 73 5.11 -2.27 -9.95
CA PRO A 73 6.12 -1.73 -9.03
C PRO A 73 7.44 -2.51 -9.03
N PHE A 74 7.46 -3.67 -9.68
CA PHE A 74 8.66 -4.52 -9.81
C PHE A 74 9.29 -4.46 -11.20
N GLU A 75 8.84 -3.56 -12.10
CA GLU A 75 9.33 -3.47 -13.47
C GLU A 75 10.86 -3.28 -13.53
N GLU A 76 11.42 -2.48 -12.63
CA GLU A 76 12.87 -2.28 -12.54
C GLU A 76 13.63 -3.56 -12.19
N ALA A 77 13.02 -4.47 -11.45
CA ALA A 77 13.64 -5.73 -11.07
C ALA A 77 13.73 -6.72 -12.23
N PHE A 78 12.85 -6.64 -13.23
CA PHE A 78 12.82 -7.61 -14.34
C PHE A 78 14.09 -7.61 -15.17
N LYS A 79 14.85 -6.53 -15.18
CA LYS A 79 16.18 -6.46 -15.83
C LYS A 79 17.18 -7.45 -15.24
N TYR A 80 16.97 -7.86 -13.99
CA TYR A 80 17.89 -8.69 -13.20
C TYR A 80 17.34 -10.09 -12.94
N LEU A 81 16.10 -10.36 -13.39
CA LEU A 81 15.41 -11.62 -13.13
C LEU A 81 15.32 -12.44 -14.42
N ARG A 82 15.46 -13.75 -14.27
CA ARG A 82 15.06 -14.70 -15.29
C ARG A 82 13.55 -14.95 -15.14
N ASP A 83 12.86 -15.14 -16.26
CA ASP A 83 11.45 -15.51 -16.21
C ASP A 83 11.29 -16.84 -15.44
N PHE A 84 10.34 -16.85 -14.51
CA PHE A 84 10.12 -18.04 -13.67
C PHE A 84 9.67 -19.25 -14.48
N SER A 85 8.97 -19.04 -15.60
CA SER A 85 8.56 -20.12 -16.51
C SER A 85 9.74 -20.80 -17.19
N GLU A 86 10.85 -20.08 -17.40
CA GLU A 86 12.07 -20.60 -18.04
C GLU A 86 13.01 -21.32 -17.06
N VAL A 87 12.73 -21.24 -15.75
CA VAL A 87 13.52 -21.97 -14.75
C VAL A 87 13.05 -23.41 -14.70
N GLU A 88 13.96 -24.35 -14.86
CA GLU A 88 13.66 -25.80 -14.72
C GLU A 88 13.29 -26.17 -13.29
N GLU A 89 12.50 -27.24 -13.12
CA GLU A 89 12.24 -27.83 -11.80
C GLU A 89 13.55 -28.25 -11.14
N GLY A 90 13.69 -27.92 -9.86
CA GLY A 90 14.94 -28.12 -9.11
C GLY A 90 15.98 -27.03 -9.34
N GLY A 91 15.74 -26.07 -10.23
CA GLY A 91 16.63 -24.93 -10.49
C GLY A 91 16.50 -23.81 -9.47
N ASP A 92 17.57 -23.04 -9.31
CA ASP A 92 17.57 -21.85 -8.46
C ASP A 92 16.84 -20.71 -9.16
N CYS A 93 16.00 -20.01 -8.42
CA CYS A 93 15.22 -18.87 -8.89
C CYS A 93 15.26 -17.69 -7.93
N VAL A 94 15.05 -16.52 -8.47
CA VAL A 94 14.83 -15.28 -7.71
C VAL A 94 13.48 -14.72 -8.12
N LEU A 95 12.63 -14.46 -7.14
CA LEU A 95 11.31 -13.88 -7.32
C LEU A 95 11.21 -12.58 -6.56
N VAL A 96 10.52 -11.60 -7.12
CA VAL A 96 10.15 -10.37 -6.42
C VAL A 96 8.64 -10.22 -6.41
N GLY A 97 8.11 -9.73 -5.32
CA GLY A 97 6.67 -9.58 -5.20
C GLY A 97 6.21 -9.07 -3.85
N VAL A 98 4.89 -9.07 -3.67
CA VAL A 98 4.22 -8.73 -2.41
C VAL A 98 3.68 -10.00 -1.77
N ILE A 99 3.90 -10.14 -0.48
CA ILE A 99 3.31 -11.23 0.30
C ILE A 99 1.80 -10.96 0.46
N SER A 100 0.98 -11.81 -0.14
CA SER A 100 -0.49 -11.71 -0.07
C SER A 100 -1.09 -12.48 1.11
N ASN A 101 -0.48 -13.60 1.48
CA ASN A 101 -0.94 -14.43 2.60
C ASN A 101 0.23 -15.14 3.27
N VAL A 102 0.11 -15.39 4.59
CA VAL A 102 1.08 -16.14 5.39
C VAL A 102 0.34 -17.14 6.28
N GLN A 103 0.62 -18.42 6.11
CA GLN A 103 0.09 -19.50 6.95
C GLN A 103 1.24 -20.16 7.71
N LYS A 104 1.36 -19.89 9.00
CA LYS A 104 2.34 -20.54 9.88
C LYS A 104 1.80 -21.90 10.35
N LYS A 105 2.61 -22.92 10.23
CA LYS A 105 2.32 -24.29 10.69
C LYS A 105 3.46 -24.81 11.56
N LYS A 106 3.22 -25.92 12.26
CA LYS A 106 4.25 -26.60 13.05
C LYS A 106 4.62 -27.95 12.42
N THR A 107 5.90 -28.24 12.42
CA THR A 107 6.41 -29.59 12.07
C THR A 107 6.07 -30.61 13.15
N LYS A 108 6.26 -31.88 12.87
CA LYS A 108 6.12 -32.96 13.88
C LYS A 108 7.04 -32.77 15.10
N THR A 109 8.15 -32.06 14.91
CA THR A 109 9.13 -31.72 15.98
C THR A 109 8.80 -30.43 16.70
N GLY A 110 7.65 -29.77 16.41
CA GLY A 110 7.19 -28.53 17.05
C GLY A 110 7.79 -27.24 16.49
N GLN A 111 8.68 -27.30 15.52
CA GLN A 111 9.29 -26.13 14.90
C GLN A 111 8.27 -25.43 13.95
N GLN A 112 8.30 -24.12 13.90
CA GLN A 112 7.42 -23.36 12.99
C GLN A 112 8.02 -23.29 11.58
N PHE A 113 7.18 -23.49 10.58
CA PHE A 113 7.44 -23.19 9.17
C PHE A 113 6.26 -22.41 8.57
N ALA A 114 6.38 -21.87 7.39
CA ALA A 114 5.31 -21.08 6.78
C ALA A 114 5.11 -21.47 5.31
N PHE A 115 3.82 -21.49 4.90
CA PHE A 115 3.41 -21.32 3.51
C PHE A 115 3.06 -19.86 3.28
N VAL A 116 3.60 -19.30 2.22
CA VAL A 116 3.45 -17.89 1.90
C VAL A 116 3.04 -17.76 0.44
N ASN A 117 1.99 -16.99 0.18
CA ASN A 117 1.60 -16.65 -1.17
C ASN A 117 2.28 -15.35 -1.57
N LEU A 118 3.13 -15.39 -2.59
CA LEU A 118 3.80 -14.25 -3.19
C LEU A 118 3.08 -13.86 -4.49
N TYR A 119 2.65 -12.63 -4.59
CA TYR A 119 2.15 -12.06 -5.83
C TYR A 119 3.30 -11.37 -6.57
N SER A 120 3.72 -11.91 -7.71
CA SER A 120 4.90 -11.46 -8.48
C SER A 120 4.56 -10.57 -9.68
N GLY A 121 3.32 -10.09 -9.79
CA GLY A 121 2.84 -9.31 -10.93
C GLY A 121 2.30 -10.15 -12.09
N SER A 122 2.79 -11.36 -12.29
CA SER A 122 2.28 -12.32 -13.29
C SER A 122 1.38 -13.41 -12.70
N GLY A 123 1.33 -13.51 -11.37
CA GLY A 123 0.52 -14.51 -10.70
C GLY A 123 0.94 -14.75 -9.25
N ILE A 124 0.24 -15.68 -8.61
CA ILE A 124 0.53 -16.09 -7.24
C ILE A 124 1.42 -17.33 -7.27
N ILE A 125 2.55 -17.25 -6.57
CA ILE A 125 3.49 -18.35 -6.38
C ILE A 125 3.46 -18.73 -4.89
N GLU A 126 3.30 -20.00 -4.59
CA GLU A 126 3.36 -20.54 -3.24
C GLU A 126 4.82 -20.75 -2.82
N LEU A 127 5.18 -20.23 -1.67
CA LEU A 127 6.50 -20.35 -1.09
C LEU A 127 6.45 -21.23 0.15
N THR A 128 7.32 -22.23 0.23
CA THR A 128 7.59 -22.96 1.48
C THR A 128 8.82 -22.38 2.16
N ILE A 129 8.64 -21.90 3.38
CA ILE A 129 9.69 -21.32 4.19
C ILE A 129 9.94 -22.20 5.42
N TRP A 130 11.03 -22.92 5.40
CA TRP A 130 11.41 -23.84 6.47
C TRP A 130 11.83 -23.10 7.75
N PRO A 131 11.86 -23.79 8.93
CA PRO A 131 12.06 -23.15 10.22
C PRO A 131 13.32 -22.29 10.31
N THR A 132 14.44 -22.76 9.76
CA THR A 132 15.70 -22.02 9.78
C THR A 132 15.59 -20.68 9.05
N THR A 133 15.06 -20.70 7.83
CA THR A 133 14.86 -19.51 7.01
C THR A 133 13.78 -18.59 7.62
N LEU A 134 12.69 -19.17 8.16
CA LEU A 134 11.63 -18.41 8.82
C LEU A 134 12.15 -17.65 10.04
N SER A 135 12.98 -18.27 10.87
CA SER A 135 13.52 -17.61 12.06
C SER A 135 14.50 -16.48 11.73
N GLN A 136 15.25 -16.60 10.64
CA GLN A 136 16.21 -15.57 10.20
C GLN A 136 15.56 -14.35 9.56
N HIS A 137 14.36 -14.50 8.98
CA HIS A 137 13.70 -13.47 8.17
C HIS A 137 12.27 -13.17 8.63
N GLN A 138 11.96 -13.43 9.89
CA GLN A 138 10.59 -13.32 10.44
C GLN A 138 9.96 -11.95 10.21
N ASP A 139 10.75 -10.86 10.31
CA ASP A 139 10.29 -9.48 10.15
C ASP A 139 9.87 -9.15 8.71
N LEU A 140 10.41 -9.88 7.73
CA LEU A 140 10.09 -9.70 6.31
C LEU A 140 8.92 -10.58 5.86
N ILE A 141 8.55 -11.60 6.66
CA ILE A 141 7.52 -12.58 6.29
C ILE A 141 6.18 -12.18 6.92
N ALA A 142 5.61 -11.10 6.40
CA ALA A 142 4.29 -10.61 6.80
C ALA A 142 3.48 -10.14 5.58
N LYS A 143 2.16 -10.22 5.68
CA LYS A 143 1.25 -9.76 4.62
C LYS A 143 1.52 -8.29 4.27
N GLY A 144 1.60 -7.97 2.98
CA GLY A 144 1.87 -6.64 2.45
C GLY A 144 3.35 -6.30 2.33
N GLN A 145 4.27 -7.15 2.80
CA GLN A 145 5.70 -6.92 2.65
C GLN A 145 6.15 -7.15 1.20
N GLN A 146 6.99 -6.23 0.72
CA GLN A 146 7.65 -6.31 -0.57
C GLN A 146 8.99 -7.02 -0.39
N VAL A 147 9.13 -8.16 -1.03
CA VAL A 147 10.31 -9.02 -0.82
C VAL A 147 10.92 -9.48 -2.12
N ALA A 148 12.21 -9.73 -2.08
CA ALA A 148 12.92 -10.57 -3.02
C ALA A 148 13.23 -11.91 -2.35
N VAL A 149 12.84 -12.99 -2.99
CA VAL A 149 12.94 -14.35 -2.50
C VAL A 149 13.92 -15.10 -3.38
N ILE A 150 14.89 -15.75 -2.77
CA ILE A 150 15.84 -16.63 -3.43
C ILE A 150 15.52 -18.04 -2.97
N GLY A 151 15.27 -18.93 -3.91
CA GLY A 151 14.86 -20.28 -3.59
C GLY A 151 15.05 -21.25 -4.76
N ARG A 152 14.50 -22.44 -4.58
CA ARG A 152 14.53 -23.52 -5.54
C ARG A 152 13.12 -23.79 -6.04
N LYS A 153 12.95 -23.82 -7.35
CA LYS A 153 11.68 -24.15 -8.00
C LYS A 153 11.36 -25.62 -7.79
N GLU A 154 10.22 -25.92 -7.20
CA GLU A 154 9.73 -27.31 -7.04
C GLU A 154 8.78 -27.70 -8.18
N ASP A 155 7.92 -26.77 -8.59
CA ASP A 155 6.99 -26.92 -9.72
C ASP A 155 6.62 -25.55 -10.33
N GLU A 156 5.64 -25.51 -11.21
CA GLU A 156 5.23 -24.28 -11.94
C GLU A 156 4.71 -23.16 -11.04
N SER A 157 4.31 -23.47 -9.82
CA SER A 157 3.68 -22.52 -8.88
C SER A 157 4.28 -22.54 -7.47
N HIS A 158 5.30 -23.35 -7.23
CA HIS A 158 5.83 -23.58 -5.91
C HIS A 158 7.36 -23.46 -5.83
N VAL A 159 7.82 -22.76 -4.79
CA VAL A 159 9.25 -22.51 -4.51
C VAL A 159 9.58 -22.80 -3.05
N VAL A 160 10.65 -23.53 -2.82
CA VAL A 160 11.27 -23.68 -1.49
C VAL A 160 12.28 -22.57 -1.28
N VAL A 161 12.07 -21.79 -0.24
CA VAL A 161 12.82 -20.55 0.01
C VAL A 161 14.08 -20.81 0.81
N ASN A 162 15.21 -20.34 0.29
CA ASN A 162 16.51 -20.36 0.95
C ASN A 162 16.83 -19.04 1.65
N LYS A 163 16.42 -17.89 1.05
CA LYS A 163 16.72 -16.57 1.58
C LYS A 163 15.63 -15.55 1.19
N VAL A 164 15.36 -14.63 2.11
CA VAL A 164 14.45 -13.49 1.88
C VAL A 164 15.22 -12.19 2.11
N LYS A 165 15.02 -11.20 1.25
CA LYS A 165 15.49 -9.81 1.42
C LYS A 165 14.31 -8.86 1.26
N SER A 166 14.37 -7.66 1.84
CA SER A 166 13.44 -6.62 1.42
C SER A 166 13.69 -6.27 -0.06
N TYR A 167 12.64 -5.98 -0.80
CA TYR A 167 12.75 -5.64 -2.22
C TYR A 167 13.71 -4.47 -2.46
N LYS A 168 13.57 -3.40 -1.67
CA LYS A 168 14.42 -2.21 -1.75
C LYS A 168 15.91 -2.52 -1.57
N GLN A 169 16.24 -3.33 -0.56
CA GLN A 169 17.63 -3.74 -0.32
C GLN A 169 18.17 -4.61 -1.44
N TRP A 170 17.37 -5.54 -1.94
CA TRP A 170 17.77 -6.43 -3.03
C TRP A 170 18.03 -5.65 -4.33
N LEU A 171 17.16 -4.69 -4.66
CA LEU A 171 17.31 -3.84 -5.85
C LEU A 171 18.57 -2.98 -5.76
N HIS A 172 18.77 -2.30 -4.63
CA HIS A 172 19.98 -1.51 -4.37
C HIS A 172 21.27 -2.34 -4.48
N ASP A 173 21.30 -3.54 -3.92
CA ASP A 173 22.46 -4.45 -4.01
C ASP A 173 22.77 -4.82 -5.49
N ARG A 174 21.75 -4.88 -6.36
CA ARG A 174 21.92 -5.19 -7.79
C ARG A 174 22.44 -4.01 -8.59
N GLU A 175 21.96 -2.82 -8.30
CA GLU A 175 22.41 -1.58 -8.95
C GLU A 175 23.88 -1.26 -8.65
N LEU A 176 24.36 -1.60 -7.45
CA LEU A 176 25.76 -1.41 -7.07
C LEU A 176 26.73 -2.45 -7.69
N THR A 177 26.20 -3.54 -8.26
CA THR A 177 27.01 -4.63 -8.79
C THR A 177 27.27 -4.50 -10.30
N LEU A 178 26.71 -3.47 -10.95
CA LEU A 178 26.89 -3.09 -12.35
C LEU A 178 27.98 -2.01 -12.47
#